data_d8e7b8286fb324c85cc6541d7541e5e1
#
_entry.id   d8e7b8286fb324c85cc6541d7541e5e1
#
_cell.length_a   1.000
_cell.length_b   1.000
_cell.length_c   1.000
_cell.angle_alpha   90.00
_cell.angle_beta   90.00
_cell.angle_gamma   90.00
#
_symmetry.space_group_name_H-M   'P 1'
#
loop_
_entity.id
_entity.type
_entity.pdbx_description
1 polymer ?
#
loop_
_entity_poly.entity_id
_entity_poly.type
_entity_poly.pdbx_seq_one_letter_code
_entity_poly.pdbx_strand_id
1 'polypeptide(L)'
;MYTFPGKKLLFMGSEIAQGREWNFDAGLEWYLLDFELHRGMLMLVGDLNFLYRDMPELHRHDFSAEGFDWIECNAADESMLGFLRRDGDRTAVVILNFTPVPRHGVRIGVPFPGSYRERFNSDSGYYGGSDIGNNGQVEAEAIPW
;
A
#
# COMPACT_ATOMS: atom_id res chain seq x y z
N MET A 1 4.34 5.19 -1.17
CA MET A 1 5.30 5.72 -0.19
C MET A 1 5.61 4.70 0.90
N TYR A 2 4.66 4.24 1.72
CA TYR A 2 4.91 3.35 2.89
C TYR A 2 5.60 2.03 2.55
N THR A 3 5.33 1.44 1.42
CA THR A 3 5.86 0.13 1.02
C THR A 3 7.09 0.20 0.12
N PHE A 4 7.33 1.32 -0.55
CA PHE A 4 8.50 1.49 -1.42
C PHE A 4 9.75 1.79 -0.59
N PRO A 5 10.96 1.29 -0.99
CA PRO A 5 12.21 1.56 -0.28
C PRO A 5 12.50 3.06 -0.12
N GLY A 6 13.20 3.40 0.93
CA GLY A 6 13.62 4.76 1.22
C GLY A 6 12.85 5.42 2.36
N LYS A 7 13.26 6.62 2.73
CA LYS A 7 12.65 7.36 3.84
C LYS A 7 11.23 7.79 3.52
N LYS A 8 10.36 7.69 4.52
CA LYS A 8 8.96 8.08 4.43
C LYS A 8 8.81 9.57 4.74
N LEU A 9 8.06 10.26 3.93
CA LEU A 9 7.72 11.66 4.13
C LEU A 9 6.23 11.87 3.86
N LEU A 10 5.51 12.33 4.86
CA LEU A 10 4.16 12.84 4.73
C LEU A 10 4.21 14.32 5.08
N PHE A 11 3.77 15.18 4.17
CA PHE A 11 3.83 16.61 4.38
C PHE A 11 2.50 17.14 4.93
N MET A 12 2.56 18.18 5.70
CA MET A 12 1.53 18.90 6.45
C MET A 12 0.14 18.88 5.79
N GLY A 13 -0.82 18.20 6.41
CA GLY A 13 -2.20 18.07 5.93
C GLY A 13 -2.46 16.94 4.94
N SER A 14 -1.40 16.26 4.46
CA SER A 14 -1.58 15.09 3.56
C SER A 14 -2.31 13.94 4.24
N GLU A 15 -2.17 13.80 5.56
CA GLU A 15 -2.83 12.79 6.37
C GLU A 15 -4.36 12.96 6.44
N ILE A 16 -4.85 14.16 6.17
CA ILE A 16 -6.28 14.47 6.09
C ILE A 16 -6.73 14.81 4.67
N ALA A 17 -5.87 14.59 3.67
CA ALA A 17 -6.10 14.93 2.27
C ALA A 17 -6.49 16.41 2.07
N GLN A 18 -5.80 17.34 2.75
CA GLN A 18 -6.01 18.78 2.58
C GLN A 18 -5.83 19.19 1.12
N GLY A 19 -6.81 19.91 0.58
CA GLY A 19 -6.78 20.32 -0.84
C GLY A 19 -5.96 21.59 -1.12
N ARG A 20 -5.68 22.39 -0.10
CA ARG A 20 -4.84 23.58 -0.23
C ARG A 20 -3.38 23.22 -0.01
N GLU A 21 -2.51 23.96 -0.68
CA GLU A 21 -1.09 23.93 -0.35
C GLU A 21 -0.89 24.39 1.10
N TRP A 22 0.12 23.80 1.74
CA TRP A 22 0.48 24.21 3.08
C TRP A 22 0.90 25.69 3.10
N ASN A 23 0.41 26.42 4.09
CA ASN A 23 0.72 27.81 4.33
C ASN A 23 1.18 27.98 5.78
N PHE A 24 2.39 28.51 5.99
CA PHE A 24 2.96 28.69 7.31
C PHE A 24 2.22 29.75 8.17
N ASP A 25 1.46 30.65 7.53
CA ASP A 25 0.65 31.68 8.20
C ASP A 25 -0.75 31.19 8.63
N ALA A 26 -1.10 29.96 8.29
CA ALA A 26 -2.42 29.40 8.56
C ALA A 26 -2.33 27.99 9.16
N GLY A 27 -3.30 27.64 10.01
CA GLY A 27 -3.47 26.28 10.50
C GLY A 27 -3.93 25.32 9.40
N LEU A 28 -3.78 24.00 9.65
CA LEU A 28 -4.36 22.98 8.81
C LEU A 28 -5.89 23.05 8.80
N GLU A 29 -6.49 22.57 7.72
CA GLU A 29 -7.94 22.61 7.53
C GLU A 29 -8.65 21.49 8.33
N TRP A 30 -8.52 21.50 9.65
CA TRP A 30 -9.07 20.46 10.55
C TRP A 30 -10.57 20.24 10.40
N TYR A 31 -11.34 21.23 9.91
CA TYR A 31 -12.76 21.09 9.60
C TYR A 31 -13.04 20.03 8.53
N LEU A 32 -12.03 19.63 7.72
CA LEU A 32 -12.15 18.54 6.75
C LEU A 32 -12.49 17.21 7.42
N LEU A 33 -12.13 17.03 8.70
CA LEU A 33 -12.48 15.83 9.45
C LEU A 33 -14.00 15.71 9.75
N ASP A 34 -14.80 16.73 9.48
CA ASP A 34 -16.26 16.63 9.49
C ASP A 34 -16.78 15.80 8.31
N PHE A 35 -15.96 15.62 7.26
CA PHE A 35 -16.31 14.83 6.07
C PHE A 35 -15.76 13.41 6.17
N GLU A 36 -16.57 12.44 5.76
CA GLU A 36 -16.29 11.01 5.93
C GLU A 36 -15.01 10.56 5.21
N LEU A 37 -14.79 10.97 3.95
CA LEU A 37 -13.62 10.58 3.18
C LEU A 37 -12.31 11.13 3.76
N HIS A 38 -12.33 12.32 4.36
CA HIS A 38 -11.16 12.89 5.03
C HIS A 38 -10.84 12.15 6.34
N ARG A 39 -11.87 11.73 7.09
CA ARG A 39 -11.69 10.82 8.25
C ARG A 39 -11.14 9.48 7.81
N GLY A 40 -11.68 8.91 6.72
CA GLY A 40 -11.19 7.68 6.14
C GLY A 40 -9.71 7.76 5.76
N MET A 41 -9.28 8.87 5.17
CA MET A 41 -7.86 9.10 4.85
C MET A 41 -6.99 9.14 6.12
N LEU A 42 -7.43 9.84 7.17
CA LEU A 42 -6.69 9.88 8.44
C LEU A 42 -6.55 8.49 9.06
N MET A 43 -7.62 7.70 9.04
CA MET A 43 -7.60 6.31 9.52
C MET A 43 -6.66 5.44 8.68
N LEU A 44 -6.72 5.54 7.36
CA LEU A 44 -5.84 4.84 6.43
C LEU A 44 -4.36 5.14 6.71
N VAL A 45 -4.01 6.42 6.89
CA VAL A 45 -2.64 6.84 7.23
C VAL A 45 -2.22 6.30 8.60
N GLY A 46 -3.12 6.32 9.57
CA GLY A 46 -2.90 5.73 10.90
C GLY A 46 -2.56 4.24 10.82
N ASP A 47 -3.38 3.47 10.09
CA ASP A 47 -3.18 2.03 9.93
C ASP A 47 -1.94 1.69 9.11
N LEU A 48 -1.61 2.49 8.09
CA LEU A 48 -0.34 2.37 7.35
C LEU A 48 0.88 2.61 8.27
N ASN A 49 0.80 3.54 9.21
CA ASN A 49 1.86 3.77 10.20
C ASN A 49 2.02 2.55 11.13
N PHE A 50 0.91 1.93 11.57
CA PHE A 50 0.94 0.70 12.37
C PHE A 50 1.53 -0.46 11.57
N LEU A 51 1.05 -0.67 10.34
CA LEU A 51 1.53 -1.71 9.44
C LEU A 51 3.04 -1.58 9.19
N TYR A 52 3.50 -0.37 8.88
CA TYR A 52 4.92 -0.09 8.64
C TYR A 52 5.80 -0.45 9.85
N ARG A 53 5.35 -0.15 11.06
CA ARG A 53 6.08 -0.49 12.29
C ARG A 53 6.04 -1.98 12.62
N ASP A 54 4.90 -2.64 12.32
CA ASP A 54 4.68 -4.06 12.62
C ASP A 54 5.39 -5.00 11.64
N MET A 55 5.70 -4.53 10.43
CA MET A 55 6.29 -5.32 9.35
C MET A 55 7.75 -4.91 9.08
N PRO A 56 8.74 -5.56 9.72
CA PRO A 56 10.17 -5.25 9.53
C PRO A 56 10.62 -5.29 8.07
N GLU A 57 10.03 -6.17 7.27
CA GLU A 57 10.28 -6.28 5.83
C GLU A 57 10.01 -4.98 5.07
N LEU A 58 9.18 -4.07 5.60
CA LEU A 58 8.90 -2.78 4.96
C LEU A 58 9.96 -1.71 5.22
N HIS A 59 10.88 -1.92 6.19
CA HIS A 59 11.80 -0.84 6.59
C HIS A 59 13.24 -1.25 6.92
N ARG A 60 13.52 -2.50 7.34
CA ARG A 60 14.88 -2.88 7.77
C ARG A 60 15.92 -2.80 6.66
N HIS A 61 15.52 -3.14 5.44
CA HIS A 61 16.40 -3.17 4.28
C HIS A 61 16.02 -2.10 3.24
N ASP A 62 15.68 -0.90 3.70
CA ASP A 62 15.27 0.21 2.84
C ASP A 62 16.39 0.74 1.93
N PHE A 63 17.65 0.45 2.25
CA PHE A 63 18.82 0.95 1.55
C PHE A 63 19.74 -0.16 1.03
N SER A 64 19.26 -1.40 0.99
CA SER A 64 19.99 -2.53 0.41
C SER A 64 19.14 -3.28 -0.61
N ALA A 65 19.81 -3.89 -1.59
CA ALA A 65 19.13 -4.69 -2.62
C ALA A 65 18.41 -5.93 -2.06
N GLU A 66 18.83 -6.40 -0.88
CA GLU A 66 18.23 -7.57 -0.24
C GLU A 66 16.76 -7.39 0.12
N GLY A 67 16.35 -6.14 0.38
CA GLY A 67 15.01 -5.80 0.84
C GLY A 67 13.97 -5.57 -0.25
N PHE A 68 14.33 -5.68 -1.54
CA PHE A 68 13.43 -5.29 -2.63
C PHE A 68 13.67 -6.09 -3.91
N ASP A 69 12.58 -6.58 -4.50
CA ASP A 69 12.57 -7.14 -5.86
C ASP A 69 11.31 -6.74 -6.62
N TRP A 70 11.45 -6.45 -7.89
CA TRP A 70 10.31 -6.32 -8.80
C TRP A 70 9.71 -7.68 -9.14
N ILE A 71 8.36 -7.77 -9.15
CA ILE A 71 7.61 -8.93 -9.65
C ILE A 71 6.68 -8.58 -10.80
N GLU A 72 6.20 -7.34 -10.86
CA GLU A 72 5.44 -6.82 -11.98
C GLU A 72 5.78 -5.34 -12.17
N CYS A 73 6.51 -5.03 -13.21
CA CYS A 73 6.89 -3.66 -13.58
C CYS A 73 6.57 -3.34 -15.05
N ASN A 74 5.99 -4.28 -15.80
CA ASN A 74 5.70 -4.14 -17.23
C ASN A 74 4.23 -3.89 -17.54
N ALA A 75 3.36 -3.88 -16.53
CA ALA A 75 1.92 -3.62 -16.68
C ALA A 75 1.63 -2.09 -16.74
N ALA A 76 2.37 -1.37 -17.60
CA ALA A 76 2.24 0.08 -17.73
C ALA A 76 0.86 0.48 -18.30
N ASP A 77 0.34 -0.29 -19.23
CA ASP A 77 -0.97 -0.03 -19.84
C ASP A 77 -2.11 -0.19 -18.83
N GLU A 78 -1.95 -1.05 -17.83
CA GLU A 78 -2.86 -1.22 -16.71
C GLU A 78 -2.58 -0.26 -15.55
N SER A 79 -1.47 0.47 -15.59
CA SER A 79 -0.98 1.33 -14.51
C SER A 79 -0.86 0.56 -13.18
N MET A 80 -0.29 -0.64 -13.24
CA MET A 80 -0.06 -1.50 -12.10
C MET A 80 1.43 -1.70 -11.84
N LEU A 81 1.77 -1.84 -10.57
CA LEU A 81 3.13 -2.24 -10.13
C LEU A 81 3.01 -3.34 -9.07
N GLY A 82 3.93 -4.29 -9.12
CA GLY A 82 4.09 -5.34 -8.11
C GLY A 82 5.54 -5.49 -7.71
N PHE A 83 5.79 -5.61 -6.40
CA PHE A 83 7.13 -5.82 -5.87
C PHE A 83 7.11 -6.57 -4.55
N LEU A 84 8.26 -7.10 -4.18
CA LEU A 84 8.50 -7.75 -2.90
C LEU A 84 9.25 -6.83 -1.96
N ARG A 85 8.92 -6.92 -0.68
CA ARG A 85 9.74 -6.42 0.43
C ARG A 85 10.15 -7.61 1.30
N ARG A 86 11.43 -7.62 1.71
CA ARG A 86 12.01 -8.78 2.40
C ARG A 86 12.78 -8.39 3.65
N ASP A 87 12.74 -9.30 4.65
CA ASP A 87 13.59 -9.27 5.84
C ASP A 87 13.83 -10.72 6.28
N GLY A 88 14.96 -11.32 5.87
CA GLY A 88 15.25 -12.74 6.06
C GLY A 88 14.18 -13.62 5.41
N ASP A 89 13.53 -14.45 6.20
CA ASP A 89 12.47 -15.37 5.73
C ASP A 89 11.10 -14.68 5.57
N ARG A 90 10.98 -13.42 5.95
CA ARG A 90 9.74 -12.66 5.81
C ARG A 90 9.66 -12.01 4.44
N THR A 91 8.49 -12.15 3.81
CA THR A 91 8.23 -11.54 2.51
C THR A 91 6.86 -10.89 2.50
N ALA A 92 6.80 -9.64 2.12
CA ALA A 92 5.56 -8.95 1.80
C ALA A 92 5.46 -8.76 0.29
N VAL A 93 4.32 -9.13 -0.27
CA VAL A 93 3.94 -8.86 -1.66
C VAL A 93 3.15 -7.57 -1.69
N VAL A 94 3.58 -6.61 -2.49
CA VAL A 94 2.92 -5.31 -2.63
C VAL A 94 2.42 -5.16 -4.06
N ILE A 95 1.11 -4.96 -4.20
CA ILE A 95 0.47 -4.71 -5.49
C ILE A 95 -0.18 -3.33 -5.43
N LEU A 96 0.11 -2.51 -6.42
CA LEU A 96 -0.40 -1.15 -6.57
C LEU A 96 -1.18 -1.03 -7.87
N ASN A 97 -2.40 -0.56 -7.79
CA ASN A 97 -3.21 -0.12 -8.92
C ASN A 97 -3.36 1.41 -8.83
N PHE A 98 -2.83 2.11 -9.80
CA PHE A 98 -2.85 3.58 -9.86
C PHE A 98 -4.05 4.14 -10.65
N THR A 99 -5.04 3.29 -10.94
CA THR A 99 -6.28 3.70 -11.62
C THR A 99 -7.49 3.48 -10.72
N PRO A 100 -8.60 4.21 -10.95
CA PRO A 100 -9.85 3.94 -10.27
C PRO A 100 -10.59 2.71 -10.83
N VAL A 101 -9.99 2.02 -11.82
CA VAL A 101 -10.60 0.86 -12.46
C VAL A 101 -10.20 -0.42 -11.74
N PRO A 102 -11.15 -1.19 -11.18
CA PRO A 102 -10.86 -2.48 -10.57
C PRO A 102 -10.24 -3.45 -11.58
N ARG A 103 -9.22 -4.19 -11.16
CA ARG A 103 -8.54 -5.19 -11.97
C ARG A 103 -8.84 -6.59 -11.41
N HIS A 104 -9.73 -7.33 -12.07
CA HIS A 104 -10.12 -8.67 -11.66
C HIS A 104 -9.28 -9.73 -12.35
N GLY A 105 -8.99 -10.85 -11.63
CA GLY A 105 -8.28 -11.99 -12.18
C GLY A 105 -6.81 -11.72 -12.56
N VAL A 106 -6.20 -10.70 -11.99
CA VAL A 106 -4.78 -10.40 -12.21
C VAL A 106 -3.93 -11.53 -11.67
N ARG A 107 -2.98 -11.99 -12.51
CA ARG A 107 -2.01 -13.04 -12.13
C ARG A 107 -0.65 -12.42 -11.99
N ILE A 108 0.01 -12.70 -10.87
CA ILE A 108 1.36 -12.23 -10.57
C ILE A 108 2.23 -13.40 -10.14
N GLY A 109 3.53 -13.34 -10.47
CA GLY A 109 4.51 -14.27 -9.94
C GLY A 109 4.86 -13.95 -8.50
N VAL A 110 4.89 -14.97 -7.63
CA VAL A 110 5.34 -14.84 -6.25
C VAL A 110 6.38 -15.93 -5.92
N PRO A 111 7.28 -15.71 -4.93
CA PRO A 111 8.43 -16.60 -4.73
C PRO A 111 8.07 -18.00 -4.20
N PHE A 112 6.94 -18.15 -3.53
CA PHE A 112 6.58 -19.40 -2.86
C PHE A 112 5.12 -19.76 -3.16
N PRO A 113 4.80 -21.05 -3.33
CA PRO A 113 3.41 -21.51 -3.35
C PRO A 113 2.80 -21.46 -1.95
N GLY A 114 1.48 -21.46 -1.88
CA GLY A 114 0.73 -21.47 -0.63
C GLY A 114 -0.10 -20.22 -0.40
N SER A 115 -0.54 -20.03 0.84
CA SER A 115 -1.49 -18.98 1.19
C SER A 115 -0.79 -17.65 1.51
N TYR A 116 -1.27 -16.59 0.89
CA TYR A 116 -0.87 -15.20 1.14
C TYR A 116 -2.02 -14.46 1.80
N ARG A 117 -1.80 -14.01 3.04
CA ARG A 117 -2.78 -13.20 3.76
C ARG A 117 -2.76 -11.76 3.29
N GLU A 118 -3.91 -11.21 2.93
CA GLU A 118 -4.06 -9.77 2.72
C GLU A 118 -3.95 -9.05 4.08
N ARG A 119 -2.91 -8.24 4.23
CA ARG A 119 -2.61 -7.50 5.45
C ARG A 119 -3.20 -6.09 5.42
N PHE A 120 -3.43 -5.57 4.24
CA PHE A 120 -3.91 -4.21 4.03
C PHE A 120 -4.58 -4.08 2.66
N ASN A 121 -5.75 -3.46 2.67
CA ASN A 121 -6.48 -3.06 1.47
C ASN A 121 -6.88 -1.59 1.60
N SER A 122 -6.29 -0.71 0.77
CA SER A 122 -6.60 0.72 0.78
C SER A 122 -7.99 1.06 0.24
N ASP A 123 -8.63 0.11 -0.48
CA ASP A 123 -10.00 0.26 -0.99
C ASP A 123 -11.06 -0.31 -0.02
N SER A 124 -10.68 -0.58 1.22
CA SER A 124 -11.64 -1.00 2.24
C SER A 124 -12.70 0.08 2.50
N GLY A 125 -13.97 -0.34 2.62
CA GLY A 125 -15.08 0.53 3.03
C GLY A 125 -14.84 1.21 4.38
N TYR A 126 -13.98 0.64 5.22
CA TYR A 126 -13.53 1.24 6.47
C TYR A 126 -12.85 2.61 6.26
N TYR A 127 -12.21 2.82 5.12
CA TYR A 127 -11.59 4.09 4.73
C TYR A 127 -12.44 4.90 3.75
N GLY A 128 -13.66 4.42 3.44
CA GLY A 128 -14.54 5.03 2.43
C GLY A 128 -14.32 4.49 1.01
N GLY A 129 -13.62 3.35 0.86
CA GLY A 129 -13.43 2.66 -0.41
C GLY A 129 -14.61 1.77 -0.81
N SER A 130 -14.43 1.00 -1.88
CA SER A 130 -15.46 0.16 -2.51
C SER A 130 -15.46 -1.31 -2.04
N ASP A 131 -14.58 -1.67 -1.10
CA ASP A 131 -14.35 -3.04 -0.62
C ASP A 131 -13.91 -4.04 -1.69
N ILE A 132 -13.26 -3.57 -2.75
CA ILE A 132 -12.68 -4.47 -3.76
C ILE A 132 -11.34 -4.98 -3.23
N GLY A 133 -11.28 -6.28 -2.96
CA GLY A 133 -10.11 -6.93 -2.36
C GLY A 133 -10.13 -8.44 -2.58
N ASN A 134 -9.31 -9.15 -1.83
CA ASN A 134 -9.08 -10.59 -1.98
C ASN A 134 -9.75 -11.43 -0.88
N ASN A 135 -10.74 -10.89 -0.17
CA ASN A 135 -11.43 -11.55 0.94
C ASN A 135 -10.48 -12.05 2.04
N GLY A 136 -9.36 -11.34 2.26
CA GLY A 136 -8.42 -11.61 3.32
C GLY A 136 -7.26 -12.55 2.99
N GLN A 137 -7.34 -13.32 1.88
CA GLN A 137 -6.24 -14.17 1.41
C GLN A 137 -6.34 -14.56 -0.06
N VAL A 138 -5.21 -14.95 -0.64
CA VAL A 138 -5.11 -15.57 -1.97
C VAL A 138 -4.19 -16.78 -1.91
N GLU A 139 -4.41 -17.75 -2.79
CA GLU A 139 -3.57 -18.94 -2.93
C GLU A 139 -2.66 -18.82 -4.15
N ALA A 140 -1.39 -19.13 -3.94
CA ALA A 140 -0.39 -19.23 -5.00
C ALA A 140 -0.12 -20.70 -5.34
N GLU A 141 -0.24 -21.02 -6.61
CA GLU A 141 0.00 -22.35 -7.14
C GLU A 141 1.40 -22.45 -7.74
N ALA A 142 2.08 -23.60 -7.53
CA ALA A 142 3.34 -23.87 -8.22
C ALA A 142 3.06 -24.14 -9.70
N ILE A 143 3.58 -23.30 -10.58
CA ILE A 143 3.50 -23.51 -12.01
C ILE A 143 4.87 -24.02 -12.47
N PRO A 144 4.95 -25.24 -13.08
CA PRO A 144 6.21 -25.69 -13.65
C PRO A 144 6.60 -24.78 -14.83
N TRP A 145 7.86 -24.40 -14.88
CA TRP A 145 8.46 -23.65 -15.97
C TRP A 145 8.84 -24.59 -17.10
#